data_f078ca685ffbe1fc926b20b0b550f978
#
_entry.id   f078ca685ffbe1fc926b20b0b550f978
#
_cell.length_a   1.000
_cell.length_b   1.000
_cell.length_c   1.000
_cell.angle_alpha   90.00
_cell.angle_beta   90.00
_cell.angle_gamma   90.00
#
_symmetry.space_group_name_H-M   'P 1'
#
loop_
_entity.id
_entity.type
_entity.pdbx_description
1 polymer ?
#
loop_
_entity_poly.entity_id
_entity_poly.type
_entity_poly.pdbx_seq_one_letter_code
_entity_poly.pdbx_strand_id
1 'polypeptide(L)'
;KKLNKNFKEENPVIELLKAFLFGIVEGITEWLPISSTGHMILLNEFVKLDVSEAFYSMFEVVIQLGAILAVVVLFWGQIFPFERRKGRHGGASIVLNTDTVKLWIKILVACVPAAIVGLKWNDLFEELFYNYQTVSIALIVFGAAFILVENAHKGKPARINALTELTYPTV
;
A
#
# COMPACT_ATOMS: atom_id res chain seq x y z
N LYS A 1 43.68 6.39 -20.60
CA LYS A 1 42.57 5.55 -21.07
C LYS A 1 41.29 6.29 -20.76
N LYS A 2 40.73 7.02 -21.73
CA LYS A 2 39.51 7.81 -21.58
C LYS A 2 38.32 6.85 -21.41
N LEU A 3 37.71 6.82 -20.24
CA LEU A 3 36.40 6.27 -20.02
C LEU A 3 35.38 7.26 -20.62
N ASN A 4 35.01 7.01 -21.86
CA ASN A 4 33.91 7.72 -22.51
C ASN A 4 32.61 7.04 -22.05
N LYS A 5 32.14 7.39 -20.84
CA LYS A 5 30.78 7.14 -20.45
C LYS A 5 29.93 8.20 -21.17
N ASN A 6 29.37 7.84 -22.30
CA ASN A 6 28.25 8.56 -22.89
C ASN A 6 27.08 8.47 -21.90
N PHE A 7 27.07 9.33 -20.90
CA PHE A 7 25.83 9.67 -20.21
C PHE A 7 24.97 10.36 -21.28
N LYS A 8 24.03 9.62 -21.83
CA LYS A 8 22.90 10.22 -22.51
C LYS A 8 22.23 11.07 -21.43
N GLU A 9 22.42 12.39 -21.46
CA GLU A 9 21.64 13.29 -20.60
C GLU A 9 20.18 13.11 -21.02
N GLU A 10 19.48 12.22 -20.34
CA GLU A 10 18.03 12.13 -20.51
C GLU A 10 17.44 13.46 -20.06
N ASN A 11 16.49 13.97 -20.83
CA ASN A 11 15.87 15.26 -20.55
C ASN A 11 15.21 15.20 -19.17
N PRO A 12 15.60 16.07 -18.20
CA PRO A 12 15.08 16.04 -16.84
C PRO A 12 13.55 16.17 -16.78
N VAL A 13 12.94 16.76 -17.81
CA VAL A 13 11.47 16.84 -17.93
C VAL A 13 10.87 15.46 -18.20
N ILE A 14 11.54 14.63 -19.00
CA ILE A 14 11.07 13.27 -19.27
C ILE A 14 11.14 12.42 -18.01
N GLU A 15 12.24 12.51 -17.25
CA GLU A 15 12.37 11.79 -15.97
C GLU A 15 11.33 12.24 -14.94
N LEU A 16 11.01 13.53 -14.88
CA LEU A 16 9.95 14.05 -14.04
C LEU A 16 8.57 13.51 -14.47
N LEU A 17 8.29 13.42 -15.76
CA LEU A 17 7.05 12.85 -16.28
C LEU A 17 6.92 11.36 -15.99
N LYS A 18 8.03 10.60 -16.13
CA LYS A 18 8.09 9.20 -15.72
C LYS A 18 7.79 9.06 -14.21
N ALA A 19 8.48 9.82 -13.36
CA ALA A 19 8.27 9.81 -11.92
C ALA A 19 6.80 10.16 -11.54
N PHE A 20 6.20 11.12 -12.22
CA PHE A 20 4.80 11.47 -12.05
C PHE A 20 3.85 10.31 -12.44
N LEU A 21 4.16 9.60 -13.53
CA LEU A 21 3.42 8.41 -13.95
C LEU A 21 3.49 7.32 -12.86
N PHE A 22 4.68 7.05 -12.30
CA PHE A 22 4.85 6.12 -11.19
C PHE A 22 3.99 6.52 -9.99
N GLY A 23 3.98 7.80 -9.62
CA GLY A 23 3.14 8.31 -8.52
C GLY A 23 1.64 8.14 -8.77
N ILE A 24 1.17 8.29 -10.01
CA ILE A 24 -0.23 8.04 -10.38
C ILE A 24 -0.57 6.56 -10.23
N VAL A 25 0.27 5.67 -10.78
CA VAL A 25 0.02 4.23 -10.73
C VAL A 25 0.05 3.75 -9.28
N GLU A 26 1.02 4.18 -8.47
CA GLU A 26 1.09 3.89 -7.04
C GLU A 26 -0.18 4.36 -6.33
N GLY A 27 -0.56 5.64 -6.51
CA GLY A 27 -1.75 6.21 -5.88
C GLY A 27 -3.06 5.51 -6.24
N ILE A 28 -3.16 4.86 -7.39
CA ILE A 28 -4.32 4.07 -7.79
C ILE A 28 -4.24 2.65 -7.22
N THR A 29 -3.08 2.00 -7.38
CA THR A 29 -2.93 0.57 -7.07
C THR A 29 -2.80 0.30 -5.58
N GLU A 30 -2.29 1.24 -4.79
CA GLU A 30 -2.19 1.12 -3.34
C GLU A 30 -3.57 1.06 -2.65
N TRP A 31 -4.58 1.67 -3.26
CA TRP A 31 -5.94 1.66 -2.71
C TRP A 31 -6.76 0.44 -3.12
N LEU A 32 -6.25 -0.34 -4.05
CA LEU A 32 -6.90 -1.54 -4.56
C LEU A 32 -6.13 -2.77 -4.04
N PRO A 33 -6.81 -3.89 -3.76
CA PRO A 33 -6.14 -5.12 -3.29
C PRO A 33 -5.45 -5.86 -4.46
N ILE A 34 -4.59 -5.17 -5.24
CA ILE A 34 -3.98 -5.67 -6.47
C ILE A 34 -2.45 -5.61 -6.48
N SER A 35 -1.81 -5.29 -5.35
CA SER A 35 -0.36 -5.13 -5.18
C SER A 35 0.24 -3.95 -5.97
N SER A 36 0.41 -2.81 -5.31
CA SER A 36 1.08 -1.63 -5.88
C SER A 36 2.53 -1.94 -6.26
N THR A 37 3.29 -2.59 -5.38
CA THR A 37 4.68 -3.02 -5.65
C THR A 37 4.77 -3.86 -6.92
N GLY A 38 3.84 -4.81 -7.13
CA GLY A 38 3.82 -5.61 -8.35
C GLY A 38 3.63 -4.75 -9.61
N HIS A 39 2.78 -3.73 -9.54
CA HIS A 39 2.58 -2.79 -10.65
C HIS A 39 3.80 -1.88 -10.87
N MET A 40 4.51 -1.47 -9.80
CA MET A 40 5.75 -0.69 -9.92
C MET A 40 6.84 -1.51 -10.62
N ILE A 41 7.04 -2.77 -10.25
CA ILE A 41 8.00 -3.67 -10.89
C ILE A 41 7.70 -3.81 -12.39
N LEU A 42 6.43 -4.02 -12.76
CA LEU A 42 6.03 -4.10 -14.17
C LEU A 42 6.20 -2.77 -14.90
N LEU A 43 5.79 -1.67 -14.30
CA LEU A 43 5.93 -0.35 -14.92
C LEU A 43 7.39 -0.02 -15.18
N ASN A 44 8.27 -0.32 -14.23
CA ASN A 44 9.70 -0.09 -14.36
C ASN A 44 10.37 -0.90 -15.50
N GLU A 45 9.76 -2.02 -15.89
CA GLU A 45 10.26 -2.78 -17.06
C GLU A 45 10.04 -2.04 -18.38
N PHE A 46 8.93 -1.29 -18.50
CA PHE A 46 8.56 -0.55 -19.71
C PHE A 46 9.01 0.91 -19.68
N VAL A 47 8.98 1.53 -18.51
CA VAL A 47 9.25 2.97 -18.30
C VAL A 47 10.36 3.09 -17.25
N LYS A 48 11.60 2.80 -17.64
CA LYS A 48 12.76 2.89 -16.73
C LYS A 48 13.05 4.34 -16.36
N LEU A 49 13.18 4.59 -15.04
CA LEU A 49 13.78 5.82 -14.52
C LEU A 49 15.31 5.70 -14.63
N ASP A 50 15.98 6.72 -15.20
CA ASP A 50 17.45 6.77 -15.27
C ASP A 50 18.02 7.32 -13.95
N VAL A 51 17.87 6.53 -12.91
CA VAL A 51 18.31 6.84 -11.54
C VAL A 51 19.09 5.68 -10.95
N SER A 52 19.80 5.90 -9.85
CA SER A 52 20.47 4.80 -9.14
C SER A 52 19.44 3.87 -8.48
N GLU A 53 19.79 2.59 -8.33
CA GLU A 53 18.93 1.61 -7.62
C GLU A 53 18.55 2.07 -6.21
N ALA A 54 19.51 2.64 -5.47
CA ALA A 54 19.24 3.18 -4.14
C ALA A 54 18.24 4.34 -4.15
N PHE A 55 18.30 5.20 -5.17
CA PHE A 55 17.32 6.28 -5.33
C PHE A 55 15.95 5.71 -5.70
N TYR A 56 15.90 4.73 -6.61
CA TYR A 56 14.65 4.09 -7.02
C TYR A 56 13.93 3.45 -5.83
N SER A 57 14.65 2.66 -5.02
CA SER A 57 14.08 2.04 -3.81
C SER A 57 13.56 3.08 -2.81
N MET A 58 14.30 4.17 -2.60
CA MET A 58 13.83 5.29 -1.76
C MET A 58 12.58 5.95 -2.37
N PHE A 59 12.57 6.15 -3.67
CA PHE A 59 11.46 6.78 -4.37
C PHE A 59 10.17 5.98 -4.25
N GLU A 60 10.22 4.64 -4.41
CA GLU A 60 9.07 3.75 -4.20
C GLU A 60 8.49 3.91 -2.81
N VAL A 61 9.31 3.92 -1.76
CA VAL A 61 8.86 4.13 -0.38
C VAL A 61 8.21 5.50 -0.18
N VAL A 62 8.76 6.54 -0.81
CA VAL A 62 8.24 7.91 -0.67
C VAL A 62 6.88 8.08 -1.35
N ILE A 63 6.69 7.54 -2.57
CA ILE A 63 5.38 7.62 -3.24
C ILE A 63 4.33 6.78 -2.53
N GLN A 64 4.69 5.60 -2.00
CA GLN A 64 3.83 4.78 -1.16
C GLN A 64 3.40 5.51 0.12
N LEU A 65 4.35 6.17 0.79
CA LEU A 65 4.02 7.02 1.94
C LEU A 65 3.02 8.12 1.57
N GLY A 66 3.15 8.72 0.38
CA GLY A 66 2.20 9.71 -0.14
C GLY A 66 0.79 9.13 -0.28
N ALA A 67 0.66 7.93 -0.84
CA ALA A 67 -0.62 7.23 -0.97
C ALA A 67 -1.23 6.90 0.40
N ILE A 68 -0.43 6.40 1.35
CA ILE A 68 -0.87 6.11 2.73
C ILE A 68 -1.33 7.38 3.44
N LEU A 69 -0.60 8.50 3.31
CA LEU A 69 -0.97 9.76 3.93
C LEU A 69 -2.30 10.31 3.39
N ALA A 70 -2.61 10.08 2.12
CA ALA A 70 -3.92 10.44 1.56
C ALA A 70 -5.06 9.71 2.29
N VAL A 71 -4.91 8.41 2.58
CA VAL A 71 -5.87 7.63 3.38
C VAL A 71 -5.99 8.19 4.80
N VAL A 72 -4.86 8.48 5.44
CA VAL A 72 -4.84 9.05 6.78
C VAL A 72 -5.60 10.39 6.84
N VAL A 73 -5.40 11.25 5.85
CA VAL A 73 -6.09 12.55 5.77
C VAL A 73 -7.59 12.37 5.54
N LEU A 74 -7.99 11.52 4.58
CA LEU A 74 -9.39 11.30 4.24
C LEU A 74 -10.19 10.64 5.36
N PHE A 75 -9.58 9.69 6.06
CA PHE A 75 -10.22 8.92 7.13
C PHE A 75 -9.78 9.35 8.53
N TRP A 76 -9.20 10.55 8.67
CA TRP A 76 -8.69 11.06 9.94
C TRP A 76 -9.67 10.87 11.11
N GLY A 77 -10.94 11.25 10.91
CA GLY A 77 -11.97 11.13 11.94
C GLY A 77 -12.32 9.70 12.33
N GLN A 78 -12.00 8.69 11.50
CA GLN A 78 -12.24 7.28 11.79
C GLN A 78 -11.00 6.59 12.36
N ILE A 79 -9.81 7.07 12.00
CA ILE A 79 -8.53 6.50 12.43
C ILE A 79 -8.10 7.10 13.77
N PHE A 80 -8.40 8.37 14.01
CA PHE A 80 -7.91 9.06 15.20
C PHE A 80 -8.82 8.75 16.40
N PRO A 81 -8.25 8.27 17.53
CA PRO A 81 -9.06 7.78 18.65
C PRO A 81 -9.59 8.88 19.58
N PHE A 82 -9.36 10.15 19.27
CA PHE A 82 -9.79 11.26 20.09
C PHE A 82 -11.02 11.96 19.51
N GLU A 83 -12.13 11.94 20.23
CA GLU A 83 -13.35 12.64 19.88
C GLU A 83 -13.58 13.87 20.76
N ARG A 84 -14.06 14.94 20.13
CA ARG A 84 -14.48 16.13 20.83
C ARG A 84 -15.95 15.98 21.25
N ARG A 85 -16.19 15.67 22.51
CA ARG A 85 -17.56 15.55 23.06
C ARG A 85 -17.98 16.84 23.75
N LYS A 86 -19.12 17.41 23.36
CA LYS A 86 -19.71 18.53 24.11
C LYS A 86 -20.18 18.04 25.46
N GLY A 87 -19.59 18.53 26.53
CA GLY A 87 -20.01 18.28 27.88
C GLY A 87 -21.39 18.90 28.16
N ARG A 88 -22.12 18.33 29.12
CA ARG A 88 -23.48 18.73 29.53
C ARG A 88 -23.60 20.20 30.00
N HIS A 89 -22.48 20.86 30.30
CA HIS A 89 -22.39 22.25 30.74
C HIS A 89 -21.62 23.17 29.77
N GLY A 90 -21.60 22.83 28.46
CA GLY A 90 -21.07 23.73 27.41
C GLY A 90 -19.55 23.67 27.20
N GLY A 91 -18.79 22.90 27.97
CA GLY A 91 -17.36 22.67 27.77
C GLY A 91 -17.12 21.53 26.78
N ALA A 92 -16.11 21.67 25.90
CA ALA A 92 -15.66 20.58 25.05
C ALA A 92 -14.62 19.76 25.81
N SER A 93 -14.88 18.47 26.07
CA SER A 93 -13.90 17.52 26.58
C SER A 93 -13.41 16.60 25.46
N ILE A 94 -12.11 16.32 25.44
CA ILE A 94 -11.51 15.31 24.54
C ILE A 94 -11.70 13.96 25.22
N VAL A 95 -12.41 13.05 24.56
CA VAL A 95 -12.69 11.69 25.06
C VAL A 95 -12.02 10.69 24.12
N LEU A 96 -11.42 9.65 24.69
CA LEU A 96 -10.84 8.55 23.93
C LEU A 96 -11.95 7.64 23.40
N ASN A 97 -12.00 7.44 22.09
CA ASN A 97 -12.89 6.47 21.45
C ASN A 97 -12.30 5.06 21.63
N THR A 98 -12.87 4.30 22.56
CA THR A 98 -12.42 2.95 22.89
C THR A 98 -12.58 1.96 21.74
N ASP A 99 -13.52 2.18 20.83
CA ASP A 99 -13.74 1.27 19.70
C ASP A 99 -12.67 1.45 18.64
N THR A 100 -12.22 2.68 18.40
CA THR A 100 -11.04 2.96 17.56
C THR A 100 -9.76 2.36 18.15
N VAL A 101 -9.56 2.45 19.48
CA VAL A 101 -8.41 1.82 20.14
C VAL A 101 -8.45 0.30 20.02
N LYS A 102 -9.60 -0.32 20.20
CA LYS A 102 -9.78 -1.77 20.00
C LYS A 102 -9.47 -2.18 18.55
N LEU A 103 -9.90 -1.37 17.57
CA LEU A 103 -9.59 -1.60 16.16
C LEU A 103 -8.08 -1.57 15.93
N TRP A 104 -7.36 -0.59 16.50
CA TRP A 104 -5.90 -0.51 16.39
C TRP A 104 -5.20 -1.74 16.96
N ILE A 105 -5.65 -2.21 18.14
CA ILE A 105 -5.11 -3.44 18.74
C ILE A 105 -5.34 -4.65 17.84
N LYS A 106 -6.51 -4.78 17.23
CA LYS A 106 -6.80 -5.87 16.29
C LYS A 106 -5.89 -5.80 15.07
N ILE A 107 -5.68 -4.61 14.49
CA ILE A 107 -4.77 -4.41 13.36
C ILE A 107 -3.34 -4.80 13.74
N LEU A 108 -2.85 -4.36 14.91
CA LEU A 108 -1.52 -4.73 15.39
C LEU A 108 -1.35 -6.26 15.54
N VAL A 109 -2.36 -6.94 16.09
CA VAL A 109 -2.36 -8.40 16.20
C VAL A 109 -2.34 -9.06 14.82
N ALA A 110 -3.10 -8.55 13.87
CA ALA A 110 -3.12 -9.05 12.48
C ALA A 110 -1.78 -8.87 11.76
N CYS A 111 -1.02 -7.82 12.08
CA CYS A 111 0.30 -7.57 11.49
C CYS A 111 1.39 -8.52 12.02
N VAL A 112 1.21 -9.15 13.21
CA VAL A 112 2.25 -9.99 13.84
C VAL A 112 2.72 -11.15 12.93
N PRO A 113 1.84 -11.97 12.33
CA PRO A 113 2.29 -13.05 11.46
C PRO A 113 3.10 -12.54 10.25
N ALA A 114 2.63 -11.48 9.61
CA ALA A 114 3.31 -10.87 8.46
C ALA A 114 4.67 -10.29 8.87
N ALA A 115 4.78 -9.64 10.04
CA ALA A 115 6.03 -9.13 10.56
C ALA A 115 7.04 -10.25 10.85
N ILE A 116 6.60 -11.36 11.45
CA ILE A 116 7.49 -12.51 11.73
C ILE A 116 8.02 -13.10 10.42
N VAL A 117 7.14 -13.30 9.43
CA VAL A 117 7.52 -13.85 8.13
C VAL A 117 8.43 -12.88 7.38
N GLY A 118 8.08 -11.60 7.30
CA GLY A 118 8.87 -10.59 6.63
C GLY A 118 10.27 -10.44 7.22
N LEU A 119 10.38 -10.28 8.53
CA LEU A 119 11.69 -10.12 9.19
C LEU A 119 12.59 -11.36 9.06
N LYS A 120 12.02 -12.56 8.96
CA LYS A 120 12.79 -13.80 8.95
C LYS A 120 13.19 -14.26 7.56
N TRP A 121 12.39 -13.98 6.56
CA TRP A 121 12.57 -14.49 5.18
C TRP A 121 12.55 -13.40 4.11
N ASN A 122 12.74 -12.13 4.46
CA ASN A 122 12.73 -11.02 3.52
C ASN A 122 13.65 -11.27 2.32
N ASP A 123 14.92 -11.61 2.59
CA ASP A 123 15.95 -11.81 1.57
C ASP A 123 15.57 -12.96 0.60
N LEU A 124 14.97 -14.04 1.13
CA LEU A 124 14.50 -15.15 0.31
C LEU A 124 13.30 -14.74 -0.57
N PHE A 125 12.40 -13.93 -0.02
CA PHE A 125 11.25 -13.43 -0.80
C PHE A 125 11.70 -12.46 -1.88
N GLU A 126 12.65 -11.57 -1.60
CA GLU A 126 13.22 -10.67 -2.61
C GLU A 126 13.89 -11.45 -3.74
N GLU A 127 14.74 -12.42 -3.42
CA GLU A 127 15.44 -13.22 -4.44
C GLU A 127 14.48 -14.02 -5.33
N LEU A 128 13.45 -14.64 -4.74
CA LEU A 128 12.54 -15.53 -5.49
C LEU A 128 11.42 -14.78 -6.21
N PHE A 129 10.92 -13.70 -5.65
CA PHE A 129 9.68 -13.07 -6.11
C PHE A 129 9.85 -11.66 -6.66
N TYR A 130 10.99 -10.98 -6.42
CA TYR A 130 11.19 -9.60 -6.85
C TYR A 130 11.70 -9.53 -8.30
N ASN A 131 10.98 -10.18 -9.20
CA ASN A 131 11.25 -10.15 -10.63
C ASN A 131 9.94 -10.07 -11.43
N TYR A 132 9.98 -9.43 -12.59
CA TYR A 132 8.79 -9.14 -13.38
C TYR A 132 8.06 -10.40 -13.86
N GLN A 133 8.75 -11.52 -14.10
CA GLN A 133 8.14 -12.77 -14.57
C GLN A 133 7.27 -13.37 -13.45
N THR A 134 7.84 -13.56 -12.27
CA THR A 134 7.12 -14.11 -11.12
C THR A 134 5.97 -13.21 -10.70
N VAL A 135 6.20 -11.90 -10.68
CA VAL A 135 5.17 -10.89 -10.36
C VAL A 135 4.04 -10.93 -11.38
N SER A 136 4.33 -11.00 -12.68
CA SER A 136 3.31 -11.09 -13.73
C SER A 136 2.43 -12.33 -13.56
N ILE A 137 3.03 -13.49 -13.31
CA ILE A 137 2.31 -14.74 -13.07
C ILE A 137 1.45 -14.61 -11.82
N ALA A 138 2.00 -14.10 -10.72
CA ALA A 138 1.27 -13.90 -9.49
C ALA A 138 0.06 -12.98 -9.68
N LEU A 139 0.24 -11.83 -10.34
CA LEU A 139 -0.85 -10.89 -10.61
C LEU A 139 -1.96 -11.53 -11.47
N ILE A 140 -1.61 -12.32 -12.49
CA ILE A 140 -2.59 -13.03 -13.31
C ILE A 140 -3.36 -14.06 -12.48
N VAL A 141 -2.65 -14.89 -11.71
CA VAL A 141 -3.26 -15.95 -10.89
C VAL A 141 -4.17 -15.36 -9.81
N PHE A 142 -3.68 -14.38 -9.05
CA PHE A 142 -4.47 -13.74 -8.00
C PHE A 142 -5.61 -12.90 -8.58
N GLY A 143 -5.40 -12.21 -9.71
CA GLY A 143 -6.46 -11.48 -10.41
C GLY A 143 -7.59 -12.40 -10.88
N ALA A 144 -7.25 -13.53 -11.48
CA ALA A 144 -8.24 -14.55 -11.87
C ALA A 144 -8.97 -15.12 -10.65
N ALA A 145 -8.23 -15.46 -9.57
CA ALA A 145 -8.82 -15.94 -8.33
C ALA A 145 -9.77 -14.90 -7.70
N PHE A 146 -9.40 -13.64 -7.72
CA PHE A 146 -10.22 -12.54 -7.22
C PHE A 146 -11.54 -12.43 -7.99
N ILE A 147 -11.50 -12.48 -9.33
CA ILE A 147 -12.69 -12.46 -10.19
C ILE A 147 -13.61 -13.67 -9.89
N LEU A 148 -13.03 -14.86 -9.70
CA LEU A 148 -13.80 -16.05 -9.37
C LEU A 148 -14.49 -15.93 -8.00
N VAL A 149 -13.78 -15.45 -6.99
CA VAL A 149 -14.34 -15.22 -5.64
C VAL A 149 -15.44 -14.16 -5.68
N GLU A 150 -15.21 -13.03 -6.36
CA GLU A 150 -16.18 -11.96 -6.49
C GLU A 150 -17.46 -12.45 -7.18
N ASN A 151 -17.33 -13.17 -8.29
CA ASN A 151 -18.47 -13.75 -9.00
C ASN A 151 -19.24 -14.77 -8.14
N ALA A 152 -18.55 -15.59 -7.34
CA ALA A 152 -19.16 -16.55 -6.44
C ALA A 152 -19.93 -15.89 -5.28
N HIS A 153 -19.58 -14.64 -4.93
CA HIS A 153 -20.22 -13.88 -3.87
C HIS A 153 -21.19 -12.81 -4.38
N LYS A 154 -21.29 -12.64 -5.68
CA LYS A 154 -22.18 -11.65 -6.31
C LYS A 154 -23.64 -11.85 -5.85
N GLY A 155 -24.23 -10.78 -5.32
CA GLY A 155 -25.61 -10.78 -4.82
C GLY A 155 -25.79 -11.35 -3.40
N LYS A 156 -24.73 -11.81 -2.74
CA LYS A 156 -24.80 -12.19 -1.33
C LYS A 156 -24.57 -10.96 -0.44
N PRO A 157 -25.33 -10.82 0.67
CA PRO A 157 -25.10 -9.73 1.61
C PRO A 157 -23.72 -9.85 2.25
N ALA A 158 -23.07 -8.73 2.49
CA ALA A 158 -21.81 -8.70 3.22
C ALA A 158 -22.03 -9.25 4.65
N ARG A 159 -21.14 -10.13 5.10
CA ARG A 159 -21.20 -10.71 6.44
C ARG A 159 -20.79 -9.73 7.54
N ILE A 160 -19.91 -8.80 7.20
CA ILE A 160 -19.42 -7.74 8.08
C ILE A 160 -19.64 -6.42 7.34
N ASN A 161 -20.40 -5.50 7.96
CA ASN A 161 -20.73 -4.22 7.33
C ASN A 161 -20.07 -3.02 8.00
N ALA A 162 -19.50 -3.21 9.19
CA ALA A 162 -18.82 -2.15 9.93
C ALA A 162 -17.49 -2.64 10.52
N LEU A 163 -16.51 -1.74 10.62
CA LEU A 163 -15.19 -2.03 11.21
C LEU A 163 -15.29 -2.48 12.68
N THR A 164 -16.33 -2.03 13.40
CA THR A 164 -16.60 -2.42 14.78
C THR A 164 -17.02 -3.88 14.94
N GLU A 165 -17.54 -4.51 13.87
CA GLU A 165 -17.95 -5.93 13.85
C GLU A 165 -16.79 -6.89 13.63
N LEU A 166 -15.60 -6.39 13.29
CA LEU A 166 -14.40 -7.21 13.15
C LEU A 166 -14.05 -7.89 14.48
N THR A 167 -13.83 -9.20 14.43
CA THR A 167 -13.39 -10.02 15.55
C THR A 167 -11.95 -10.49 15.34
N TYR A 168 -11.26 -10.94 16.41
CA TYR A 168 -9.90 -11.46 16.27
C TYR A 168 -9.75 -12.60 15.25
N PRO A 169 -10.70 -13.55 15.11
CA PRO A 169 -10.61 -14.57 14.07
C PRO A 169 -10.84 -14.06 12.64
N THR A 170 -11.36 -12.84 12.46
CA THR A 170 -11.64 -12.24 11.15
C THR A 170 -10.62 -11.19 10.72
N VAL A 171 -9.67 -10.87 11.60
CA VAL A 171 -8.53 -9.97 11.37
C VAL A 171 -7.26 -10.79 11.21
#